data_59d623e621750314fa6ffc157e08fc04
#
_entry.id   59d623e621750314fa6ffc157e08fc04
#
_cell.length_a   1.000
_cell.length_b   1.000
_cell.length_c   1.000
_cell.angle_alpha   90.00
_cell.angle_beta   90.00
_cell.angle_gamma   90.00
#
_symmetry.space_group_name_H-M   'P 1'
#
loop_
_entity.id
_entity.type
_entity.pdbx_description
1 polymer ?
#
loop_
_entity_poly.entity_id
_entity_poly.type
_entity_poly.pdbx_seq_one_letter_code
_entity_poly.pdbx_strand_id
1 'polypeptide(L)'
;MGNPGNMQSAIQFDRFNALADEQAQERILAARSRLGSRAVLLCHHYQRADVYRHADLTGDSLKLSRLASQSNAEYIIFCGVHFMAEVADILSKPEQVSILPDLAAGCSMADMANLAKVERCWRELEEMSGDPDALFTPVTYINSSADLKAFCGEHGGIVCTSSNAPKILEWSFARRKKVLFFPDQHLGRWSGHKMGIPLDEMVVWDPDLQNG
;
A
#
# COMPACT_ATOMS: atom_id res chain seq x y z
N MET A 1 -22.83 4.73 -2.96
CA MET A 1 -22.75 6.02 -3.68
C MET A 1 -21.90 6.95 -2.84
N GLY A 2 -20.60 6.99 -3.12
CA GLY A 2 -19.65 7.87 -2.42
C GLY A 2 -19.87 9.31 -2.86
N ASN A 3 -19.82 10.21 -1.93
CA ASN A 3 -19.99 11.64 -2.10
C ASN A 3 -18.80 12.22 -2.89
N PRO A 4 -18.96 12.76 -4.12
CA PRO A 4 -17.84 13.32 -4.89
C PRO A 4 -17.68 14.79 -4.57
N GLY A 5 -17.34 15.13 -3.34
CA GLY A 5 -17.33 16.52 -2.95
C GLY A 5 -16.45 16.88 -1.76
N ASN A 6 -15.18 16.53 -1.82
CA ASN A 6 -14.19 17.28 -1.08
C ASN A 6 -12.81 17.09 -1.72
N MET A 7 -12.57 17.77 -2.85
CA MET A 7 -11.19 18.06 -3.25
C MET A 7 -10.64 19.00 -2.17
N GLN A 8 -10.04 18.41 -1.15
CA GLN A 8 -9.31 19.16 -0.14
C GLN A 8 -8.25 19.98 -0.86
N SER A 9 -8.30 21.28 -0.67
CA SER A 9 -7.28 22.21 -1.14
C SER A 9 -5.92 21.65 -0.74
N ALA A 10 -5.07 21.39 -1.73
CA ALA A 10 -3.71 20.93 -1.49
C ALA A 10 -3.05 21.81 -0.41
N ILE A 11 -2.45 21.19 0.59
CA ILE A 11 -1.74 21.92 1.64
C ILE A 11 -0.67 22.76 0.95
N GLN A 12 -0.73 24.08 1.13
CA GLN A 12 0.30 24.99 0.60
C GLN A 12 1.55 24.86 1.46
N PHE A 13 2.46 23.96 1.07
CA PHE A 13 3.71 23.70 1.80
C PHE A 13 4.66 24.90 1.80
N ASP A 14 4.60 25.78 0.80
CA ASP A 14 5.52 26.94 0.67
C ASP A 14 5.59 27.79 1.94
N ARG A 15 4.47 27.96 2.64
CA ARG A 15 4.42 28.70 3.92
C ARG A 15 5.18 28.01 5.06
N PHE A 16 5.54 26.72 4.91
CA PHE A 16 6.27 25.95 5.88
C PHE A 16 7.73 25.76 5.48
N ASN A 17 8.06 25.80 4.19
CA ASN A 17 9.40 25.54 3.66
C ASN A 17 10.43 26.58 4.13
N ALA A 18 10.00 27.77 4.51
CA ALA A 18 10.86 28.83 5.03
C ALA A 18 11.08 28.78 6.55
N LEU A 19 10.46 27.81 7.26
CA LEU A 19 10.62 27.69 8.70
C LEU A 19 11.97 27.03 9.03
N ALA A 20 12.65 27.57 10.03
CA ALA A 20 13.75 26.84 10.67
C ALA A 20 13.24 25.60 11.39
N ASP A 21 14.08 24.57 11.54
CA ASP A 21 13.70 23.30 12.14
C ASP A 21 13.11 23.46 13.55
N GLU A 22 13.67 24.36 14.36
CA GLU A 22 13.17 24.65 15.71
C GLU A 22 11.75 25.24 15.67
N GLN A 23 11.52 26.17 14.75
CA GLN A 23 10.19 26.79 14.58
C GLN A 23 9.14 25.75 14.09
N ALA A 24 9.54 24.86 13.18
CA ALA A 24 8.67 23.78 12.73
C ALA A 24 8.32 22.85 13.90
N GLN A 25 9.29 22.49 14.72
CA GLN A 25 9.09 21.64 15.91
C GLN A 25 8.15 22.28 16.94
N GLU A 26 8.36 23.55 17.28
CA GLU A 26 7.47 24.29 18.19
C GLU A 26 6.02 24.29 17.68
N ARG A 27 5.82 24.50 16.38
CA ARG A 27 4.49 24.47 15.77
C ARG A 27 3.85 23.08 15.79
N ILE A 28 4.64 22.03 15.55
CA ILE A 28 4.16 20.65 15.66
C ILE A 28 3.69 20.36 17.09
N LEU A 29 4.51 20.69 18.10
CA LEU A 29 4.16 20.49 19.49
C LEU A 29 2.92 21.28 19.91
N ALA A 30 2.80 22.53 19.49
CA ALA A 30 1.63 23.35 19.73
C ALA A 30 0.37 22.80 19.07
N ALA A 31 0.47 22.27 17.83
CA ALA A 31 -0.64 21.63 17.13
C ALA A 31 -1.08 20.34 17.84
N ARG A 32 -0.11 19.50 18.22
CA ARG A 32 -0.38 18.28 19.00
C ARG A 32 -1.09 18.56 20.31
N SER A 33 -0.62 19.58 21.05
CA SER A 33 -1.26 19.99 22.31
C SER A 33 -2.72 20.41 22.12
N ARG A 34 -3.04 21.12 21.01
CA ARG A 34 -4.41 21.54 20.70
C ARG A 34 -5.31 20.39 20.26
N LEU A 35 -4.78 19.44 19.49
CA LEU A 35 -5.53 18.30 18.98
C LEU A 35 -5.71 17.23 20.06
N GLY A 36 -4.73 17.05 20.93
CA GLY A 36 -4.77 16.03 22.00
C GLY A 36 -5.06 14.64 21.42
N SER A 37 -5.97 13.93 22.04
CA SER A 37 -6.39 12.58 21.63
C SER A 37 -7.19 12.52 20.31
N ARG A 38 -7.54 13.67 19.74
CA ARG A 38 -8.23 13.73 18.44
C ARG A 38 -7.33 13.40 17.27
N ALA A 39 -6.01 13.46 17.43
CA ALA A 39 -5.04 13.10 16.40
C ALA A 39 -4.08 12.03 16.88
N VAL A 40 -3.77 11.07 15.99
CA VAL A 40 -2.71 10.09 16.18
C VAL A 40 -1.70 10.22 15.05
N LEU A 41 -0.41 10.30 15.40
CA LEU A 41 0.71 10.39 14.46
C LEU A 41 1.36 9.03 14.30
N LEU A 42 1.19 8.44 13.12
CA LEU A 42 1.82 7.19 12.74
C LEU A 42 3.11 7.49 11.96
N CYS A 43 4.19 6.80 12.29
CA CYS A 43 5.45 7.01 11.61
C CYS A 43 6.11 5.69 11.24
N HIS A 44 6.36 5.52 9.95
CA HIS A 44 7.11 4.36 9.47
C HIS A 44 8.56 4.44 9.93
N HIS A 45 9.17 3.30 10.27
CA HIS A 45 10.49 3.24 10.90
C HIS A 45 11.65 3.78 10.05
N TYR A 46 11.46 4.00 8.74
CA TYR A 46 12.49 4.59 7.89
C TYR A 46 12.45 6.13 7.85
N GLN A 47 11.48 6.76 8.51
CA GLN A 47 11.39 8.22 8.52
C GLN A 47 12.58 8.86 9.24
N ARG A 48 12.88 10.12 8.86
CA ARG A 48 13.92 10.93 9.51
C ARG A 48 13.64 11.04 11.00
N ALA A 49 14.71 11.06 11.81
CA ALA A 49 14.62 11.18 13.26
C ALA A 49 13.78 12.38 13.72
N ASP A 50 13.84 13.50 12.97
CA ASP A 50 13.11 14.74 13.25
C ASP A 50 11.59 14.58 13.11
N VAL A 51 11.13 13.67 12.25
CA VAL A 51 9.71 13.29 12.12
C VAL A 51 9.37 12.19 13.12
N TYR A 52 10.22 11.18 13.21
CA TYR A 52 10.01 9.98 14.03
C TYR A 52 9.80 10.31 15.53
N ARG A 53 10.52 11.32 16.05
CA ARG A 53 10.41 11.77 17.45
C ARG A 53 9.00 12.25 17.84
N HIS A 54 8.17 12.62 16.87
CA HIS A 54 6.81 13.09 17.10
C HIS A 54 5.75 11.98 17.02
N ALA A 55 6.15 10.76 16.69
CA ALA A 55 5.21 9.67 16.49
C ALA A 55 4.56 9.20 17.80
N ASP A 56 3.28 8.91 17.74
CA ASP A 56 2.56 8.19 18.80
C ASP A 56 2.72 6.67 18.60
N LEU A 57 2.74 6.22 17.34
CA LEU A 57 2.88 4.83 16.97
C LEU A 57 3.93 4.67 15.86
N THR A 58 4.76 3.64 15.97
CA THR A 58 5.82 3.34 15.02
C THR A 58 5.78 1.87 14.60
N GLY A 59 6.22 1.58 13.39
CA GLY A 59 6.25 0.20 12.89
C GLY A 59 6.38 0.09 11.38
N ASP A 60 6.07 -1.10 10.87
CA ASP A 60 5.91 -1.36 9.44
C ASP A 60 4.52 -0.94 8.93
N SER A 61 4.35 -1.00 7.60
CA SER A 61 3.18 -0.50 6.90
C SER A 61 1.86 -1.09 7.40
N LEU A 62 1.73 -2.41 7.43
CA LEU A 62 0.47 -3.09 7.79
C LEU A 62 0.18 -2.99 9.29
N LYS A 63 1.22 -3.11 10.12
CA LYS A 63 1.08 -2.96 11.57
C LYS A 63 0.56 -1.57 11.93
N LEU A 64 1.14 -0.51 11.33
CA LEU A 64 0.70 0.86 11.58
C LEU A 64 -0.75 1.08 11.16
N SER A 65 -1.14 0.61 9.98
CA SER A 65 -2.52 0.75 9.49
C SER A 65 -3.52 0.03 10.39
N ARG A 66 -3.18 -1.15 10.90
CA ARG A 66 -4.00 -1.87 11.90
C ARG A 66 -4.09 -1.14 13.23
N LEU A 67 -3.00 -0.58 13.72
CA LEU A 67 -3.00 0.23 14.95
C LEU A 67 -3.83 1.50 14.76
N ALA A 68 -3.78 2.13 13.58
CA ALA A 68 -4.62 3.26 13.23
C ALA A 68 -6.11 2.95 13.35
N SER A 69 -6.55 1.82 12.77
CA SER A 69 -7.96 1.41 12.80
C SER A 69 -8.48 1.10 14.22
N GLN A 70 -7.60 0.76 15.14
CA GLN A 70 -7.93 0.53 16.56
C GLN A 70 -7.97 1.83 17.38
N SER A 71 -7.45 2.92 16.85
CA SER A 71 -7.45 4.23 17.48
C SER A 71 -8.87 4.81 17.52
N ASN A 72 -9.13 5.67 18.51
CA ASN A 72 -10.33 6.50 18.57
C ASN A 72 -10.06 7.94 18.11
N ALA A 73 -8.89 8.21 17.52
CA ALA A 73 -8.56 9.52 17.00
C ALA A 73 -9.42 9.84 15.77
N GLU A 74 -9.85 11.09 15.66
CA GLU A 74 -10.56 11.64 14.49
C GLU A 74 -9.64 11.77 13.28
N TYR A 75 -8.37 12.16 13.54
CA TYR A 75 -7.35 12.37 12.50
C TYR A 75 -6.22 11.36 12.65
N ILE A 76 -5.95 10.65 11.56
CA ILE A 76 -4.84 9.71 11.43
C ILE A 76 -3.79 10.35 10.53
N ILE A 77 -2.72 10.88 11.10
CA ILE A 77 -1.64 11.51 10.33
C ILE A 77 -0.58 10.46 10.06
N PHE A 78 -0.43 10.09 8.79
CA PHE A 78 0.47 9.01 8.39
C PHE A 78 1.78 9.56 7.80
N CYS A 79 2.87 9.52 8.58
CA CYS A 79 4.22 9.83 8.12
C CYS A 79 4.84 8.59 7.48
N GLY A 80 4.57 8.42 6.20
CA GLY A 80 4.98 7.30 5.37
C GLY A 80 4.82 7.65 3.90
N VAL A 81 4.48 6.65 3.08
CA VAL A 81 4.21 6.81 1.65
C VAL A 81 2.74 6.54 1.32
N HIS A 82 2.33 6.93 0.13
CA HIS A 82 0.94 6.98 -0.32
C HIS A 82 0.16 5.69 -0.04
N PHE A 83 0.64 4.53 -0.51
CA PHE A 83 -0.08 3.26 -0.32
C PHE A 83 -0.31 2.87 1.15
N MET A 84 0.52 3.37 2.09
CA MET A 84 0.35 3.13 3.52
C MET A 84 -0.82 3.93 4.08
N ALA A 85 -0.94 5.19 3.65
CA ALA A 85 -2.05 6.04 4.02
C ALA A 85 -3.37 5.51 3.45
N GLU A 86 -3.37 5.02 2.20
CA GLU A 86 -4.53 4.34 1.60
C GLU A 86 -4.97 3.11 2.44
N VAL A 87 -4.03 2.26 2.85
CA VAL A 87 -4.35 1.11 3.70
C VAL A 87 -4.88 1.55 5.07
N ALA A 88 -4.33 2.62 5.64
CA ALA A 88 -4.85 3.17 6.88
C ALA A 88 -6.28 3.67 6.71
N ASP A 89 -6.58 4.34 5.61
CA ASP A 89 -7.93 4.83 5.28
C ASP A 89 -8.94 3.69 5.08
N ILE A 90 -8.57 2.68 4.28
CA ILE A 90 -9.41 1.49 4.04
C ILE A 90 -9.76 0.76 5.33
N LEU A 91 -8.83 0.70 6.30
CA LEU A 91 -9.04 0.00 7.56
C LEU A 91 -9.66 0.90 8.65
N SER A 92 -9.75 2.21 8.42
CA SER A 92 -10.27 3.18 9.39
C SER A 92 -11.79 3.15 9.46
N LYS A 93 -12.32 3.74 10.53
CA LYS A 93 -13.75 3.93 10.70
C LYS A 93 -14.25 5.06 9.79
N PRO A 94 -15.53 5.06 9.37
CA PRO A 94 -16.06 6.09 8.45
C PRO A 94 -15.95 7.54 8.96
N GLU A 95 -15.89 7.73 10.27
CA GLU A 95 -15.72 9.04 10.90
C GLU A 95 -14.28 9.51 11.05
N GLN A 96 -13.30 8.66 10.76
CA GLN A 96 -11.87 8.96 10.82
C GLN A 96 -11.38 9.53 9.49
N VAL A 97 -10.40 10.42 9.55
CA VAL A 97 -9.77 11.03 8.37
C VAL A 97 -8.30 10.68 8.34
N SER A 98 -7.89 9.95 7.32
CA SER A 98 -6.47 9.66 7.07
C SER A 98 -5.82 10.81 6.31
N ILE A 99 -4.71 11.32 6.83
CA ILE A 99 -3.97 12.46 6.28
C ILE A 99 -2.56 12.01 5.94
N LEU A 100 -2.20 12.09 4.66
CA LEU A 100 -0.83 11.99 4.19
C LEU A 100 -0.26 13.40 4.03
N PRO A 101 0.76 13.81 4.78
CA PRO A 101 1.28 15.18 4.73
C PRO A 101 1.81 15.58 3.36
N ASP A 102 2.42 14.64 2.63
CA ASP A 102 2.90 14.84 1.26
C ASP A 102 2.30 13.76 0.34
N LEU A 103 1.37 14.15 -0.52
CA LEU A 103 0.72 13.25 -1.48
C LEU A 103 1.68 12.73 -2.56
N ALA A 104 2.81 13.40 -2.77
CA ALA A 104 3.85 12.97 -3.70
C ALA A 104 4.83 11.95 -3.08
N ALA A 105 4.68 11.63 -1.79
CA ALA A 105 5.49 10.62 -1.13
C ALA A 105 5.16 9.23 -1.69
N GLY A 106 5.85 8.85 -2.78
CA GLY A 106 5.69 7.59 -3.50
C GLY A 106 6.61 6.48 -3.01
N CYS A 107 6.44 5.31 -3.61
CA CYS A 107 7.30 4.15 -3.41
C CYS A 107 7.59 3.53 -4.78
N SER A 108 8.86 3.55 -5.20
CA SER A 108 9.28 3.06 -6.52
C SER A 108 8.86 1.60 -6.79
N MET A 109 8.78 0.78 -5.75
CA MET A 109 8.29 -0.60 -5.87
C MET A 109 6.78 -0.63 -6.10
N ALA A 110 6.00 0.17 -5.36
CA ALA A 110 4.55 0.25 -5.55
C ALA A 110 4.20 0.77 -6.94
N ASP A 111 5.03 1.66 -7.48
CA ASP A 111 4.83 2.33 -8.77
C ASP A 111 5.21 1.44 -9.98
N MET A 112 5.80 0.25 -9.77
CA MET A 112 6.14 -0.70 -10.86
C MET A 112 4.91 -1.26 -11.56
N ALA A 113 3.80 -1.43 -10.82
CA ALA A 113 2.52 -1.83 -11.39
C ALA A 113 1.46 -0.74 -11.18
N ASN A 114 0.55 -0.64 -12.13
CA ASN A 114 -0.69 0.12 -12.02
C ASN A 114 -1.85 -0.70 -12.56
N LEU A 115 -3.09 -0.28 -12.28
CA LEU A 115 -4.28 -1.04 -12.65
C LEU A 115 -4.34 -1.34 -14.16
N ALA A 116 -4.04 -0.36 -15.01
CA ALA A 116 -4.08 -0.56 -16.47
C ALA A 116 -3.12 -1.63 -16.97
N LYS A 117 -1.90 -1.71 -16.39
CA LYS A 117 -0.93 -2.76 -16.71
C LYS A 117 -1.40 -4.14 -16.24
N VAL A 118 -1.95 -4.23 -15.03
CA VAL A 118 -2.45 -5.50 -14.48
C VAL A 118 -3.68 -5.99 -15.23
N GLU A 119 -4.62 -5.11 -15.55
CA GLU A 119 -5.79 -5.45 -16.39
C GLU A 119 -5.36 -5.89 -17.81
N ARG A 120 -4.34 -5.26 -18.37
CA ARG A 120 -3.80 -5.71 -19.67
C ARG A 120 -3.23 -7.13 -19.55
N CYS A 121 -2.40 -7.40 -18.55
CA CYS A 121 -1.88 -8.74 -18.29
C CYS A 121 -3.02 -9.74 -18.11
N TRP A 122 -4.07 -9.37 -17.37
CA TRP A 122 -5.22 -10.24 -17.14
C TRP A 122 -5.98 -10.57 -18.42
N ARG A 123 -6.19 -9.60 -19.33
CA ARG A 123 -6.78 -9.84 -20.66
C ARG A 123 -5.91 -10.75 -21.52
N GLU A 124 -4.59 -10.59 -21.52
CA GLU A 124 -3.67 -11.47 -22.25
C GLU A 124 -3.75 -12.92 -21.69
N LEU A 125 -3.87 -13.07 -20.37
CA LEU A 125 -4.12 -14.38 -19.75
C LEU A 125 -5.50 -14.96 -20.10
N GLU A 126 -6.54 -14.15 -20.25
CA GLU A 126 -7.86 -14.55 -20.70
C GLU A 126 -7.82 -15.06 -22.15
N GLU A 127 -7.15 -14.36 -23.05
CA GLU A 127 -6.96 -14.79 -24.45
C GLU A 127 -6.24 -16.15 -24.53
N MET A 128 -5.29 -16.40 -23.61
CA MET A 128 -4.52 -17.66 -23.58
C MET A 128 -5.26 -18.82 -22.93
N SER A 129 -6.06 -18.56 -21.90
CA SER A 129 -6.63 -19.60 -21.02
C SER A 129 -8.16 -19.72 -21.09
N GLY A 130 -8.83 -18.75 -21.66
CA GLY A 130 -10.30 -18.64 -21.74
C GLY A 130 -10.95 -18.12 -20.45
N ASP A 131 -10.46 -18.53 -19.29
CA ASP A 131 -10.97 -18.09 -17.97
C ASP A 131 -9.80 -17.97 -16.99
N PRO A 132 -9.23 -16.77 -16.85
CA PRO A 132 -8.13 -16.55 -15.92
C PRO A 132 -8.57 -16.69 -14.46
N ASP A 133 -9.84 -16.38 -14.13
CA ASP A 133 -10.36 -16.53 -12.77
C ASP A 133 -10.46 -18.00 -12.32
N ALA A 134 -10.60 -18.93 -13.22
CA ALA A 134 -10.54 -20.35 -12.89
C ALA A 134 -9.11 -20.86 -12.69
N LEU A 135 -8.10 -20.19 -13.28
CA LEU A 135 -6.75 -20.72 -13.36
C LEU A 135 -5.74 -19.97 -12.51
N PHE A 136 -5.84 -18.64 -12.41
CA PHE A 136 -4.88 -17.77 -11.74
C PHE A 136 -5.45 -17.15 -10.46
N THR A 137 -4.67 -17.13 -9.37
CA THR A 137 -4.94 -16.32 -8.18
C THR A 137 -4.10 -15.06 -8.25
N PRO A 138 -4.68 -13.86 -8.37
CA PRO A 138 -3.90 -12.62 -8.30
C PRO A 138 -3.46 -12.37 -6.85
N VAL A 139 -2.19 -12.06 -6.68
CA VAL A 139 -1.57 -11.74 -5.39
C VAL A 139 -0.83 -10.43 -5.52
N THR A 140 -1.22 -9.44 -4.72
CA THR A 140 -0.46 -8.19 -4.66
C THR A 140 0.31 -8.06 -3.35
N TYR A 141 1.52 -7.53 -3.46
CA TYR A 141 2.27 -7.10 -2.29
C TYR A 141 1.62 -5.86 -1.68
N ILE A 142 1.68 -5.70 -0.36
CA ILE A 142 1.10 -4.55 0.36
C ILE A 142 1.59 -3.20 -0.19
N ASN A 143 2.81 -3.17 -0.74
CA ASN A 143 3.36 -2.02 -1.45
C ASN A 143 2.77 -1.94 -2.87
N SER A 144 1.53 -1.57 -2.95
CA SER A 144 0.74 -1.35 -4.15
C SER A 144 -0.38 -0.38 -3.85
N SER A 145 -0.97 0.24 -4.86
CA SER A 145 -2.11 1.14 -4.73
C SER A 145 -3.40 0.42 -4.29
N ALA A 146 -4.37 1.17 -3.83
CA ALA A 146 -5.66 0.64 -3.36
C ALA A 146 -6.44 -0.06 -4.48
N ASP A 147 -6.40 0.47 -5.71
CA ASP A 147 -7.05 -0.11 -6.89
C ASP A 147 -6.49 -1.49 -7.26
N LEU A 148 -5.18 -1.71 -7.12
CA LEU A 148 -4.56 -3.02 -7.30
C LEU A 148 -5.00 -4.04 -6.23
N LYS A 149 -5.24 -3.59 -5.01
CA LYS A 149 -5.80 -4.42 -3.94
C LYS A 149 -7.27 -4.76 -4.20
N ALA A 150 -8.04 -3.80 -4.72
CA ALA A 150 -9.43 -4.00 -5.15
C ALA A 150 -9.50 -5.04 -6.27
N PHE A 151 -8.66 -4.90 -7.31
CA PHE A 151 -8.53 -5.89 -8.39
C PHE A 151 -8.29 -7.31 -7.85
N CYS A 152 -7.36 -7.47 -6.89
CA CYS A 152 -7.16 -8.77 -6.26
C CYS A 152 -8.44 -9.29 -5.59
N GLY A 153 -9.15 -8.44 -4.87
CA GLY A 153 -10.40 -8.80 -4.20
C GLY A 153 -11.50 -9.24 -5.17
N GLU A 154 -11.69 -8.51 -6.27
CA GLU A 154 -12.67 -8.77 -7.31
C GLU A 154 -12.42 -10.10 -8.02
N HIS A 155 -11.14 -10.46 -8.22
CA HIS A 155 -10.73 -11.71 -8.85
C HIS A 155 -10.42 -12.83 -7.84
N GLY A 156 -10.89 -12.74 -6.60
CA GLY A 156 -10.73 -13.79 -5.58
C GLY A 156 -9.28 -14.02 -5.15
N GLY A 157 -8.45 -13.00 -5.31
CA GLY A 157 -7.04 -12.96 -4.90
C GLY A 157 -6.84 -12.42 -3.49
N ILE A 158 -5.60 -12.02 -3.18
CA ILE A 158 -5.21 -11.66 -1.81
C ILE A 158 -4.02 -10.71 -1.79
N VAL A 159 -3.89 -9.95 -0.68
CA VAL A 159 -2.74 -9.09 -0.39
C VAL A 159 -1.74 -9.83 0.48
N CYS A 160 -0.45 -9.73 0.17
CA CYS A 160 0.63 -10.28 0.99
C CYS A 160 1.56 -9.20 1.56
N THR A 161 2.35 -9.60 2.53
CA THR A 161 3.52 -8.87 3.03
C THR A 161 4.78 -9.69 2.81
N SER A 162 5.97 -9.08 2.93
CA SER A 162 7.23 -9.82 2.82
C SER A 162 7.36 -10.95 3.84
N SER A 163 6.76 -10.80 5.02
CA SER A 163 6.82 -11.80 6.09
C SER A 163 5.89 -12.99 5.90
N ASN A 164 4.79 -12.84 5.15
CA ASN A 164 3.79 -13.89 4.97
C ASN A 164 3.67 -14.41 3.52
N ALA A 165 4.46 -13.90 2.57
CA ALA A 165 4.37 -14.25 1.16
C ALA A 165 4.39 -15.78 0.89
N PRO A 166 5.24 -16.62 1.54
CA PRO A 166 5.18 -18.06 1.34
C PRO A 166 3.82 -18.67 1.70
N LYS A 167 3.25 -18.29 2.86
CA LYS A 167 1.92 -18.76 3.28
C LYS A 167 0.81 -18.30 2.35
N ILE A 168 0.93 -17.10 1.80
CA ILE A 168 -0.02 -16.56 0.82
C ILE A 168 0.07 -17.34 -0.50
N LEU A 169 1.27 -17.69 -0.95
CA LEU A 169 1.45 -18.55 -2.13
C LEU A 169 0.86 -19.95 -1.90
N GLU A 170 1.09 -20.59 -0.75
CA GLU A 170 0.45 -21.85 -0.38
C GLU A 170 -1.07 -21.75 -0.44
N TRP A 171 -1.63 -20.68 0.15
CA TRP A 171 -3.07 -20.41 0.12
C TRP A 171 -3.60 -20.23 -1.32
N SER A 172 -2.83 -19.56 -2.17
CA SER A 172 -3.19 -19.29 -3.56
C SER A 172 -3.17 -20.56 -4.41
N PHE A 173 -2.13 -21.37 -4.30
CA PHE A 173 -2.00 -22.65 -5.02
C PHE A 173 -3.02 -23.71 -4.53
N ALA A 174 -3.48 -23.64 -3.30
CA ALA A 174 -4.58 -24.48 -2.81
C ALA A 174 -5.94 -24.17 -3.48
N ARG A 175 -6.08 -23.02 -4.14
CA ARG A 175 -7.32 -22.55 -4.79
C ARG A 175 -7.26 -22.66 -6.29
N ARG A 176 -6.16 -22.25 -6.90
CA ARG A 176 -5.97 -22.22 -8.35
C ARG A 176 -4.57 -22.71 -8.69
N LYS A 177 -4.40 -23.20 -9.90
CA LYS A 177 -3.14 -23.83 -10.33
C LYS A 177 -1.99 -22.85 -10.50
N LYS A 178 -2.28 -21.57 -10.76
CA LYS A 178 -1.30 -20.55 -11.07
C LYS A 178 -1.51 -19.30 -10.22
N VAL A 179 -0.47 -18.48 -10.12
CA VAL A 179 -0.49 -17.21 -9.39
C VAL A 179 0.01 -16.12 -10.31
N LEU A 180 -0.72 -15.00 -10.36
CA LEU A 180 -0.21 -13.74 -10.89
C LEU A 180 0.25 -12.87 -9.71
N PHE A 181 1.56 -12.64 -9.58
CA PHE A 181 2.15 -11.89 -8.47
C PHE A 181 2.67 -10.53 -8.93
N PHE A 182 2.27 -9.46 -8.27
CA PHE A 182 2.70 -8.10 -8.57
C PHE A 182 2.85 -7.26 -7.27
N PRO A 183 3.47 -6.04 -7.28
CA PRO A 183 3.90 -5.27 -8.45
C PRO A 183 5.24 -5.68 -9.06
N ASP A 184 6.13 -6.33 -8.30
CA ASP A 184 7.49 -6.67 -8.74
C ASP A 184 7.70 -8.18 -8.87
N GLN A 185 8.76 -8.56 -9.57
CA GLN A 185 9.09 -9.97 -9.78
C GLN A 185 9.85 -10.63 -8.62
N HIS A 186 10.43 -9.84 -7.68
CA HIS A 186 11.44 -10.36 -6.77
C HIS A 186 10.83 -11.13 -5.59
N LEU A 187 9.84 -10.53 -4.90
CA LEU A 187 9.24 -11.15 -3.72
C LEU A 187 8.52 -12.46 -4.07
N GLY A 188 7.73 -12.46 -5.15
CA GLY A 188 7.01 -13.65 -5.61
C GLY A 188 7.94 -14.77 -6.02
N ARG A 189 8.92 -14.49 -6.89
CA ARG A 189 9.92 -15.47 -7.36
C ARG A 189 10.79 -16.00 -6.24
N TRP A 190 11.25 -15.14 -5.32
CA TRP A 190 12.03 -15.59 -4.16
C TRP A 190 11.22 -16.50 -3.23
N SER A 191 9.96 -16.16 -2.98
CA SER A 191 9.09 -16.99 -2.16
C SER A 191 8.79 -18.33 -2.82
N GLY A 192 8.49 -18.34 -4.13
CA GLY A 192 8.29 -19.56 -4.91
C GLY A 192 9.53 -20.44 -4.94
N HIS A 193 10.72 -19.86 -5.14
CA HIS A 193 11.98 -20.59 -5.09
C HIS A 193 12.22 -21.28 -3.73
N LYS A 194 11.92 -20.59 -2.63
CA LYS A 194 11.98 -21.19 -1.29
C LYS A 194 11.00 -22.34 -1.08
N MET A 195 9.89 -22.34 -1.80
CA MET A 195 8.91 -23.43 -1.81
C MET A 195 9.29 -24.57 -2.76
N GLY A 196 10.43 -24.47 -3.45
CA GLY A 196 10.93 -25.49 -4.37
C GLY A 196 10.39 -25.38 -5.79
N ILE A 197 9.73 -24.27 -6.15
CA ILE A 197 9.28 -24.03 -7.53
C ILE A 197 10.50 -23.65 -8.38
N PRO A 198 10.75 -24.36 -9.50
CA PRO A 198 11.85 -24.05 -10.42
C PRO A 198 11.72 -22.66 -11.02
N LEU A 199 12.86 -22.00 -11.29
CA LEU A 199 12.85 -20.63 -11.83
C LEU A 199 12.28 -20.53 -13.26
N ASP A 200 12.40 -21.60 -14.04
CA ASP A 200 11.84 -21.73 -15.39
C ASP A 200 10.31 -21.90 -15.43
N GLU A 201 9.70 -22.25 -14.28
CA GLU A 201 8.25 -22.23 -14.10
C GLU A 201 7.71 -20.86 -13.64
N MET A 202 8.60 -19.90 -13.34
CA MET A 202 8.25 -18.56 -12.85
C MET A 202 8.54 -17.51 -13.93
N VAL A 203 7.61 -17.36 -14.86
CA VAL A 203 7.66 -16.40 -15.95
C VAL A 203 7.47 -14.98 -15.42
N VAL A 204 8.16 -14.02 -16.02
CA VAL A 204 7.96 -12.58 -15.75
C VAL A 204 7.25 -11.98 -16.96
N TRP A 205 6.11 -11.39 -16.72
CA TRP A 205 5.40 -10.60 -17.71
C TRP A 205 6.00 -9.19 -17.74
N ASP A 206 6.39 -8.71 -18.92
CA ASP A 206 6.98 -7.39 -19.10
C ASP A 206 5.96 -6.41 -19.67
N PRO A 207 5.55 -5.38 -18.93
CA PRO A 207 4.55 -4.41 -19.38
C PRO A 207 5.01 -3.55 -20.56
N ASP A 208 6.31 -3.51 -20.87
CA ASP A 208 6.86 -2.71 -21.95
C ASP A 208 6.94 -3.48 -23.28
N LEU A 209 6.69 -4.78 -23.25
CA LEU A 209 6.57 -5.62 -24.44
C LEU A 209 5.14 -5.66 -24.98
N GLN A 210 4.98 -5.91 -26.29
CA GLN A 210 3.66 -5.95 -26.94
C GLN A 210 2.80 -7.13 -26.47
N ASN A 211 3.43 -8.26 -26.13
CA ASN A 211 2.77 -9.48 -25.63
C ASN A 211 3.37 -9.94 -24.28
N GLY A 212 3.80 -9.01 -23.43
CA GLY A 212 4.23 -9.25 -22.06
C GLY A 212 5.53 -10.00 -21.81
#